data_03600db9f2c2a1e6c9a507b4b914d48f
#
_entry.id   03600db9f2c2a1e6c9a507b4b914d48f
#
_cell.length_a   1.000
_cell.length_b   1.000
_cell.length_c   1.000
_cell.angle_alpha   90.00
_cell.angle_beta   90.00
_cell.angle_gamma   90.00
#
_symmetry.space_group_name_H-M   'P 1'
#
loop_
_entity.id
_entity.type
_entity.pdbx_description
1 polymer ?
#
loop_
_entity_poly.entity_id
_entity_poly.type
_entity_poly.pdbx_seq_one_letter_code
_entity_poly.pdbx_strand_id
1 'polypeptide(L)'
;TLENGAIVFSTYEEHGGNSVAFCARYLFERFKLRQSLIADITWVTSGVKHGGGVAISMRDSGVPRRSYLNKIITLAKESGVKFQLEVESAGGSDGTMLQKSDLLIDWCFIGASEDNVHTPDEKVFKYDIMCMVELYKYLMKEL
;
A
#
# COMPACT_ATOMS: atom_id res chain seq x y z
N THR A 1 -4.25 0.69 20.82
CA THR A 1 -5.32 1.58 20.30
C THR A 1 -4.73 2.40 19.18
N LEU A 2 -5.40 2.47 18.05
CA LEU A 2 -5.01 3.36 16.96
C LEU A 2 -5.45 4.77 17.33
N GLU A 3 -4.49 5.64 17.59
CA GLU A 3 -4.73 7.06 17.85
C GLU A 3 -4.43 7.84 16.55
N ASN A 4 -5.28 8.75 16.17
CA ASN A 4 -5.11 9.61 14.98
C ASN A 4 -5.03 8.87 13.62
N GLY A 5 -5.61 7.71 13.51
CA GLY A 5 -5.65 6.93 12.27
C GLY A 5 -7.02 6.29 12.03
N ALA A 6 -7.23 5.79 10.82
CA ALA A 6 -8.42 5.06 10.43
C ALA A 6 -8.03 3.86 9.55
N ILE A 7 -8.75 2.76 9.71
CA ILE A 7 -8.68 1.61 8.80
C ILE A 7 -9.92 1.66 7.91
N VAL A 8 -9.73 1.60 6.61
CA VAL A 8 -10.78 1.62 5.61
C VAL A 8 -10.80 0.30 4.86
N PHE A 9 -11.95 -0.30 4.73
CA PHE A 9 -12.20 -1.42 3.84
C PHE A 9 -12.95 -0.89 2.62
N SER A 10 -12.21 -0.63 1.55
CA SER A 10 -12.78 -0.19 0.28
C SER A 10 -13.53 -1.33 -0.40
N THR A 11 -14.44 -0.99 -1.29
CA THR A 11 -15.18 -1.92 -2.12
C THR A 11 -15.02 -1.52 -3.58
N TYR A 12 -15.28 -2.45 -4.51
CA TYR A 12 -15.18 -2.19 -5.96
C TYR A 12 -13.75 -1.84 -6.42
N GLU A 13 -12.71 -2.24 -5.72
CA GLU A 13 -11.35 -1.98 -6.15
C GLU A 13 -11.10 -2.61 -7.52
N GLU A 14 -11.42 -3.89 -7.69
CA GLU A 14 -11.31 -4.66 -8.93
C GLU A 14 -12.23 -4.17 -10.07
N HIS A 15 -13.18 -3.30 -9.76
CA HIS A 15 -14.16 -2.77 -10.70
C HIS A 15 -14.06 -1.25 -10.87
N GLY A 16 -12.86 -0.70 -10.69
CA GLY A 16 -12.58 0.71 -10.92
C GLY A 16 -12.30 1.56 -9.68
N GLY A 17 -12.27 0.97 -8.46
CA GLY A 17 -11.70 1.57 -7.26
C GLY A 17 -12.35 2.84 -6.72
N ASN A 18 -13.56 3.19 -7.15
CA ASN A 18 -14.14 4.51 -6.83
C ASN A 18 -14.50 4.70 -5.36
N SER A 19 -14.72 3.62 -4.60
CA SER A 19 -15.16 3.74 -3.20
C SER A 19 -14.08 4.35 -2.29
N VAL A 20 -12.81 4.12 -2.57
CA VAL A 20 -11.71 4.71 -1.79
C VAL A 20 -11.74 6.24 -1.83
N ALA A 21 -12.14 6.84 -2.95
CA ALA A 21 -12.23 8.30 -3.07
C ALA A 21 -13.31 8.90 -2.14
N PHE A 22 -14.44 8.20 -1.96
CA PHE A 22 -15.48 8.61 -1.00
C PHE A 22 -15.00 8.52 0.44
N CYS A 23 -14.38 7.40 0.81
CA CYS A 23 -13.81 7.21 2.15
C CYS A 23 -12.73 8.25 2.44
N ALA A 24 -11.83 8.47 1.49
CA ALA A 24 -10.75 9.44 1.61
C ALA A 24 -11.28 10.87 1.78
N ARG A 25 -12.31 11.27 1.01
CA ARG A 25 -12.97 12.58 1.16
C ARG A 25 -13.55 12.75 2.55
N TYR A 26 -14.32 11.78 3.04
CA TYR A 26 -14.87 11.83 4.39
C TYR A 26 -13.78 12.01 5.45
N LEU A 27 -12.71 11.24 5.37
CA LEU A 27 -11.59 11.30 6.33
C LEU A 27 -10.80 12.61 6.20
N PHE A 28 -10.58 13.07 4.98
CA PHE A 28 -9.90 14.35 4.72
C PHE A 28 -10.68 15.55 5.26
N GLU A 29 -11.98 15.61 5.00
CA GLU A 29 -12.83 16.73 5.42
C GLU A 29 -13.03 16.75 6.94
N ARG A 30 -13.31 15.58 7.51
CA ARG A 30 -13.69 15.48 8.93
C ARG A 30 -12.49 15.43 9.88
N PHE A 31 -11.43 14.70 9.50
CA PHE A 31 -10.28 14.43 10.37
C PHE A 31 -8.97 15.02 9.86
N LYS A 32 -9.00 15.66 8.70
CA LYS A 32 -7.81 16.27 8.06
C LYS A 32 -6.68 15.25 7.75
N LEU A 33 -7.03 13.97 7.59
CA LEU A 33 -6.08 12.94 7.20
C LEU A 33 -5.56 13.23 5.78
N ARG A 34 -4.24 13.22 5.62
CA ARG A 34 -3.54 13.59 4.37
C ARG A 34 -2.53 12.53 3.93
N GLN A 35 -2.46 11.42 4.62
CA GLN A 35 -1.54 10.33 4.34
C GLN A 35 -2.32 9.02 4.31
N SER A 36 -1.97 8.14 3.39
CA SER A 36 -2.62 6.84 3.21
C SER A 36 -1.57 5.77 2.94
N LEU A 37 -1.79 4.62 3.54
CA LEU A 37 -1.10 3.38 3.19
C LEU A 37 -2.13 2.47 2.51
N ILE A 38 -1.79 1.95 1.34
CA ILE A 38 -2.63 1.04 0.56
C ILE A 38 -2.15 -0.38 0.81
N ALA A 39 -3.01 -1.19 1.42
CA ALA A 39 -2.73 -2.57 1.77
C ALA A 39 -3.39 -3.50 0.74
N ASP A 40 -2.58 -4.15 -0.07
CA ASP A 40 -3.03 -5.05 -1.10
C ASP A 40 -1.95 -6.10 -1.40
N ILE A 41 -2.14 -6.92 -2.40
CA ILE A 41 -1.21 -7.93 -2.87
C ILE A 41 -0.55 -7.44 -4.17
N THR A 42 0.70 -7.79 -4.40
CA THR A 42 1.42 -7.48 -5.63
C THR A 42 1.95 -8.73 -6.33
N TRP A 43 2.44 -8.58 -7.54
CA TRP A 43 2.92 -9.69 -8.36
C TRP A 43 4.35 -10.11 -8.01
N VAL A 44 4.62 -11.40 -8.10
CA VAL A 44 6.00 -11.89 -8.20
C VAL A 44 6.59 -11.47 -9.55
N THR A 45 7.71 -10.76 -9.50
CA THR A 45 8.42 -10.25 -10.67
C THR A 45 9.91 -10.61 -10.61
N SER A 46 10.69 -10.17 -11.58
CA SER A 46 12.15 -10.31 -11.51
C SER A 46 12.76 -9.57 -10.32
N GLY A 47 12.13 -8.50 -9.85
CA GLY A 47 12.59 -7.66 -8.75
C GLY A 47 11.92 -7.95 -7.40
N VAL A 48 10.77 -8.63 -7.40
CA VAL A 48 9.98 -8.95 -6.19
C VAL A 48 9.74 -10.44 -6.11
N LYS A 49 10.13 -11.07 -5.01
CA LYS A 49 10.13 -12.53 -4.84
C LYS A 49 9.47 -12.95 -3.54
N HIS A 50 8.92 -14.15 -3.54
CA HIS A 50 8.49 -14.82 -2.32
C HIS A 50 9.63 -14.94 -1.30
N GLY A 51 9.32 -14.76 -0.03
CA GLY A 51 10.30 -14.79 1.05
C GLY A 51 11.23 -13.57 1.07
N GLY A 52 11.04 -12.63 0.17
CA GLY A 52 11.77 -11.34 0.15
C GLY A 52 11.30 -10.33 1.17
N GLY A 53 10.21 -10.62 1.87
CA GLY A 53 9.53 -9.68 2.73
C GLY A 53 8.46 -8.89 1.98
N VAL A 54 7.88 -7.91 2.65
CA VAL A 54 6.83 -7.06 2.07
C VAL A 54 7.39 -6.17 0.95
N ALA A 55 6.62 -5.97 -0.11
CA ALA A 55 6.98 -5.04 -1.19
C ALA A 55 6.46 -3.63 -0.87
N ILE A 56 7.33 -2.63 -1.02
CA ILE A 56 6.99 -1.21 -1.00
C ILE A 56 7.06 -0.72 -2.43
N SER A 57 5.93 -0.33 -3.00
CA SER A 57 5.87 0.11 -4.39
C SER A 57 6.39 1.54 -4.54
N MET A 58 7.42 1.67 -5.35
CA MET A 58 7.95 2.98 -5.77
C MET A 58 7.08 3.60 -6.86
N ARG A 59 6.41 2.78 -7.63
CA ARG A 59 5.35 3.13 -8.59
C ARG A 59 4.62 1.89 -9.08
N ASP A 60 3.37 2.06 -9.41
CA ASP A 60 2.56 1.20 -10.27
C ASP A 60 2.10 2.04 -11.49
N SER A 61 0.87 1.97 -11.93
CA SER A 61 0.30 2.93 -12.89
C SER A 61 0.22 4.36 -12.32
N GLY A 62 0.26 4.52 -11.00
CA GLY A 62 0.42 5.78 -10.30
C GLY A 62 1.85 6.01 -9.80
N VAL A 63 2.14 7.22 -9.36
CA VAL A 63 3.45 7.60 -8.81
C VAL A 63 3.25 8.29 -7.46
N PRO A 64 3.57 7.62 -6.34
CA PRO A 64 3.51 8.25 -5.02
C PRO A 64 4.45 9.45 -4.93
N ARG A 65 4.08 10.45 -4.12
CA ARG A 65 4.96 11.60 -3.91
C ARG A 65 6.28 11.16 -3.28
N ARG A 66 7.39 11.51 -3.92
CA ARG A 66 8.73 11.05 -3.55
C ARG A 66 9.11 11.34 -2.09
N SER A 67 8.73 12.49 -1.56
CA SER A 67 9.01 12.82 -0.15
C SER A 67 8.32 11.87 0.82
N TYR A 68 7.06 11.51 0.55
CA TYR A 68 6.33 10.55 1.36
C TYR A 68 6.88 9.13 1.23
N LEU A 69 7.14 8.69 0.00
CA LEU A 69 7.78 7.40 -0.26
C LEU A 69 9.13 7.26 0.45
N ASN A 70 9.98 8.28 0.39
CA ASN A 70 11.26 8.27 1.09
C ASN A 70 11.08 8.17 2.62
N LYS A 71 10.08 8.85 3.20
CA LYS A 71 9.73 8.71 4.62
C LYS A 71 9.36 7.26 4.94
N ILE A 72 8.48 6.64 4.13
CA ILE A 72 8.09 5.23 4.31
C ILE A 72 9.30 4.30 4.26
N ILE A 73 10.19 4.46 3.26
CA ILE A 73 11.39 3.62 3.12
C ILE A 73 12.35 3.81 4.31
N THR A 74 12.47 5.02 4.82
CA THR A 74 13.30 5.28 6.01
C THR A 74 12.72 4.57 7.23
N LEU A 75 11.44 4.71 7.50
CA LEU A 75 10.75 4.03 8.60
C LEU A 75 10.79 2.50 8.44
N ALA A 76 10.66 1.98 7.20
CA ALA A 76 10.79 0.56 6.95
C ALA A 76 12.18 0.02 7.29
N LYS A 77 13.24 0.77 7.00
CA LYS A 77 14.61 0.43 7.43
C LYS A 77 14.76 0.43 8.94
N GLU A 78 14.22 1.42 9.61
CA GLU A 78 14.26 1.56 11.07
C GLU A 78 13.48 0.46 11.78
N SER A 79 12.39 -0.03 11.19
CA SER A 79 11.58 -1.12 11.75
C SER A 79 12.32 -2.44 11.85
N GLY A 80 13.38 -2.65 11.04
CA GLY A 80 14.07 -3.94 10.92
C GLY A 80 13.25 -5.03 10.19
N VAL A 81 12.05 -4.73 9.75
CA VAL A 81 11.21 -5.66 8.98
C VAL A 81 11.81 -5.86 7.60
N LYS A 82 11.85 -7.10 7.13
CA LYS A 82 12.34 -7.41 5.78
C LYS A 82 11.39 -6.87 4.72
N PHE A 83 11.91 -6.12 3.76
CA PHE A 83 11.13 -5.55 2.67
C PHE A 83 11.89 -5.54 1.35
N GLN A 84 11.15 -5.38 0.26
CA GLN A 84 11.64 -5.23 -1.10
C GLN A 84 11.12 -3.91 -1.67
N LEU A 85 11.85 -3.34 -2.63
CA LEU A 85 11.35 -2.20 -3.40
C LEU A 85 10.83 -2.69 -4.74
N GLU A 86 9.65 -2.23 -5.10
CA GLU A 86 8.97 -2.60 -6.32
C GLU A 86 8.91 -1.43 -7.29
N VAL A 87 9.06 -1.75 -8.56
CA VAL A 87 8.69 -0.88 -9.68
C VAL A 87 7.82 -1.70 -10.62
N GLU A 88 6.54 -1.38 -10.65
CA GLU A 88 5.57 -2.04 -11.52
C GLU A 88 5.24 -1.13 -12.71
N SER A 89 5.08 -1.71 -13.90
CA SER A 89 4.83 -0.94 -15.12
C SER A 89 3.36 -0.89 -15.53
N ALA A 90 2.53 -1.78 -15.01
CA ALA A 90 1.14 -1.95 -15.46
C ALA A 90 0.28 -2.07 -14.24
N GLY A 91 -0.01 -2.56 -13.39
CA GLY A 91 -0.94 -2.66 -12.27
C GLY A 91 -1.42 -1.33 -11.74
N GLY A 92 -2.47 -1.36 -10.99
CA GLY A 92 -3.03 -0.21 -10.28
C GLY A 92 -3.53 -0.65 -8.91
N SER A 93 -3.88 0.31 -8.11
CA SER A 93 -4.42 0.10 -6.77
C SER A 93 -5.34 1.25 -6.39
N ASP A 94 -5.95 1.16 -5.23
CA ASP A 94 -6.67 2.29 -4.61
C ASP A 94 -5.82 3.57 -4.53
N GLY A 95 -4.49 3.44 -4.48
CA GLY A 95 -3.57 4.58 -4.53
C GLY A 95 -3.65 5.38 -5.84
N THR A 96 -3.85 4.69 -6.96
CA THR A 96 -4.07 5.34 -8.25
C THR A 96 -5.36 6.17 -8.26
N MET A 97 -6.41 5.71 -7.58
CA MET A 97 -7.65 6.46 -7.45
C MET A 97 -7.48 7.69 -6.54
N LEU A 98 -6.73 7.59 -5.47
CA LEU A 98 -6.38 8.74 -4.63
C LEU A 98 -5.59 9.78 -5.42
N GLN A 99 -4.62 9.35 -6.21
CA GLN A 99 -3.83 10.25 -7.07
C GLN A 99 -4.67 11.00 -8.10
N LYS A 100 -5.71 10.36 -8.65
CA LYS A 100 -6.61 10.96 -9.63
C LYS A 100 -7.71 11.82 -9.00
N SER A 101 -7.89 11.75 -7.67
CA SER A 101 -8.86 12.56 -6.96
C SER A 101 -8.42 14.03 -6.88
N ASP A 102 -9.34 14.90 -6.49
CA ASP A 102 -9.06 16.31 -6.19
C ASP A 102 -8.52 16.52 -4.75
N LEU A 103 -8.25 15.44 -4.02
CA LEU A 103 -7.75 15.47 -2.65
C LEU A 103 -6.22 15.48 -2.63
N LEU A 104 -5.65 16.32 -1.78
CA LEU A 104 -4.21 16.37 -1.55
C LEU A 104 -3.81 15.35 -0.49
N ILE A 105 -3.80 14.08 -0.89
CA ILE A 105 -3.45 12.93 -0.03
C ILE A 105 -2.20 12.26 -0.58
N ASP A 106 -1.20 12.11 0.27
CA ASP A 106 -0.05 11.26 -0.01
C ASP A 106 -0.45 9.80 0.15
N TRP A 107 0.04 8.94 -0.70
CA TRP A 107 -0.21 7.51 -0.64
C TRP A 107 1.04 6.69 -0.91
N CYS A 108 1.07 5.47 -0.39
CA CYS A 108 2.09 4.48 -0.70
C CYS A 108 1.45 3.09 -0.65
N PHE A 109 1.67 2.31 -1.71
CA PHE A 109 1.27 0.91 -1.75
C PHE A 109 2.32 0.05 -1.05
N ILE A 110 1.85 -0.87 -0.21
CA ILE A 110 2.68 -1.82 0.53
C ILE A 110 1.95 -3.15 0.57
N GLY A 111 2.49 -4.16 -0.10
CA GLY A 111 1.83 -5.45 -0.27
C GLY A 111 2.74 -6.66 -0.18
N ALA A 112 2.16 -7.84 -0.01
CA ALA A 112 2.89 -9.10 -0.16
C ALA A 112 2.83 -9.57 -1.59
N SER A 113 3.89 -10.28 -2.06
CA SER A 113 3.93 -10.81 -3.41
C SER A 113 3.15 -12.11 -3.55
N GLU A 114 2.44 -12.26 -4.67
CA GLU A 114 1.66 -13.46 -4.99
C GLU A 114 1.90 -13.97 -6.41
N ASP A 115 1.63 -15.25 -6.59
CA ASP A 115 1.56 -15.92 -7.89
C ASP A 115 0.10 -16.09 -8.31
N ASN A 116 -0.12 -16.16 -9.62
CA ASN A 116 -1.42 -16.44 -10.25
C ASN A 116 -2.52 -15.43 -9.89
N VAL A 117 -2.15 -14.17 -9.83
CA VAL A 117 -3.07 -13.04 -9.55
C VAL A 117 -4.35 -13.15 -10.37
N HIS A 118 -5.49 -12.89 -9.74
CA HIS A 118 -6.84 -12.95 -10.33
C HIS A 118 -7.25 -14.35 -10.83
N THR A 119 -6.72 -15.40 -10.21
CA THR A 119 -7.11 -16.78 -10.49
C THR A 119 -7.52 -17.53 -9.21
N PRO A 120 -8.22 -18.66 -9.32
CA PRO A 120 -8.54 -19.49 -8.15
C PRO A 120 -7.31 -20.12 -7.46
N ASP A 121 -6.16 -20.08 -8.10
CA ASP A 121 -4.90 -20.69 -7.63
C ASP A 121 -3.90 -19.68 -7.08
N GLU A 122 -4.36 -18.53 -6.63
CA GLU A 122 -3.52 -17.51 -6.00
C GLU A 122 -2.73 -18.06 -4.82
N LYS A 123 -1.46 -17.68 -4.74
CA LYS A 123 -0.56 -18.15 -3.69
C LYS A 123 0.30 -17.00 -3.17
N VAL A 124 0.25 -16.82 -1.85
CA VAL A 124 1.05 -15.83 -1.14
C VAL A 124 1.95 -16.54 -0.14
N PHE A 125 3.16 -16.07 0.01
CA PHE A 125 4.08 -16.60 0.99
C PHE A 125 3.73 -16.05 2.38
N LYS A 126 3.37 -16.92 3.32
CA LYS A 126 2.92 -16.54 4.67
C LYS A 126 3.90 -15.62 5.39
N TYR A 127 5.20 -15.82 5.18
CA TYR A 127 6.23 -14.96 5.77
C TYR A 127 6.11 -13.51 5.29
N ASP A 128 5.83 -13.29 4.00
CA ASP A 128 5.72 -11.94 3.43
C ASP A 128 4.47 -11.21 3.97
N ILE A 129 3.36 -11.95 4.17
CA ILE A 129 2.18 -11.42 4.87
C ILE A 129 2.53 -11.02 6.32
N MET A 130 3.32 -11.82 7.02
CA MET A 130 3.73 -11.47 8.39
C MET A 130 4.61 -10.21 8.41
N CYS A 131 5.55 -10.09 7.46
CA CYS A 131 6.34 -8.88 7.28
C CYS A 131 5.43 -7.66 6.99
N MET A 132 4.42 -7.84 6.14
CA MET A 132 3.44 -6.79 5.84
C MET A 132 2.73 -6.32 7.12
N VAL A 133 2.20 -7.23 7.92
CA VAL A 133 1.52 -6.90 9.18
C VAL A 133 2.45 -6.16 10.15
N GLU A 134 3.68 -6.63 10.33
CA GLU A 134 4.62 -6.00 11.26
C GLU A 134 5.06 -4.61 10.75
N LEU A 135 5.26 -4.44 9.45
CA LEU A 135 5.57 -3.13 8.89
C LEU A 135 4.40 -2.15 9.06
N TYR A 136 3.17 -2.58 8.79
CA TYR A 136 1.99 -1.73 9.01
C TYR A 136 1.85 -1.29 10.46
N LYS A 137 2.02 -2.20 11.43
CA LYS A 137 2.01 -1.86 12.86
C LYS A 137 3.04 -0.79 13.21
N TYR A 138 4.23 -0.89 12.64
CA TYR A 138 5.29 0.09 12.85
C TYR A 138 4.95 1.43 12.22
N LEU A 139 4.59 1.43 10.93
CA LEU A 139 4.27 2.66 10.20
C LEU A 139 3.08 3.42 10.80
N MET A 140 2.03 2.71 11.19
CA MET A 140 0.84 3.34 11.81
C MET A 140 1.12 3.95 13.19
N LYS A 141 2.23 3.61 13.80
CA LYS A 141 2.68 4.22 15.05
C LYS A 141 3.57 5.44 14.83
N GLU A 142 4.38 5.43 13.77
CA GLU A 142 5.42 6.43 13.52
C GLU A 142 5.00 7.53 12.49
N LEU A 143 3.87 7.38 11.78
CA LEU A 143 3.33 8.35 10.84
C LEU A 143 2.43 9.39 11.50
#